data_9123351be43f3722f666bf0d8fd81106
#
_entry.id   9123351be43f3722f666bf0d8fd81106
#
_cell.length_a   1.000
_cell.length_b   1.000
_cell.length_c   1.000
_cell.angle_alpha   90.00
_cell.angle_beta   90.00
_cell.angle_gamma   90.00
#
_symmetry.space_group_name_H-M   'P 1'
#
loop_
_entity.id
_entity.type
_entity.pdbx_description
1 polymer ?
#
loop_
_entity_poly.entity_id
_entity_poly.type
_entity_poly.pdbx_seq_one_letter_code
_entity_poly.pdbx_strand_id
1 'polypeptide(L)'
;FLSSAGARAREDKKTDRELVKWLAEQPLQREFLVGGKKVLMIHSTPWEPRGSYIFPHSEQLERFAEVEADFVLYGHTHAHLARRVGGVLVVNPGAAGEPYYNGDAWRLSSAILDTVTEEVKRIDFPDSRYPATA
;
A
#
# COMPACT_ATOMS: atom_id res chain seq x y z
N PHE A 1 4.32 -12.48 2.14
CA PHE A 1 4.96 -13.21 3.26
C PHE A 1 6.03 -14.23 2.82
N LEU A 2 6.26 -14.37 1.52
CA LEU A 2 7.33 -15.20 0.95
C LEU A 2 8.66 -14.44 0.78
N SER A 3 8.69 -13.15 1.10
CA SER A 3 9.89 -12.33 1.03
C SER A 3 10.91 -12.70 2.12
N SER A 4 12.15 -12.27 1.95
CA SER A 4 13.21 -12.42 2.98
C SER A 4 12.84 -11.74 4.31
N ALA A 5 12.10 -10.62 4.26
CA ALA A 5 11.58 -9.96 5.45
C ALA A 5 10.53 -10.81 6.18
N GLY A 6 9.61 -11.43 5.45
CA GLY A 6 8.64 -12.36 6.02
C GLY A 6 9.29 -13.62 6.60
N ALA A 7 10.36 -14.13 5.99
CA ALA A 7 11.15 -15.24 6.53
C ALA A 7 11.78 -14.86 7.88
N ARG A 8 12.45 -13.69 7.95
CA ARG A 8 13.03 -13.18 9.21
C ARG A 8 11.98 -12.99 10.29
N ALA A 9 10.80 -12.43 9.95
CA ALA A 9 9.71 -12.26 10.91
C ALA A 9 9.20 -13.59 11.49
N ARG A 10 9.19 -14.66 10.69
CA ARG A 10 8.82 -16.01 11.18
C ARG A 10 9.84 -16.62 12.12
N GLU A 11 11.11 -16.28 11.96
CA GLU A 11 12.23 -16.80 12.76
C GLU A 11 12.49 -15.98 14.04
N ASP A 12 12.11 -14.70 14.02
CA ASP A 12 12.30 -13.81 15.17
C ASP A 12 11.41 -14.24 16.34
N LYS A 13 12.04 -14.55 17.49
CA LYS A 13 11.36 -14.96 18.72
C LYS A 13 10.49 -13.87 19.35
N LYS A 14 10.72 -12.60 19.00
CA LYS A 14 9.95 -11.45 19.49
C LYS A 14 8.71 -11.18 18.67
N THR A 15 8.61 -11.79 17.49
CA THR A 15 7.44 -11.59 16.62
C THR A 15 6.24 -12.38 17.14
N ASP A 16 5.10 -11.73 17.22
CA ASP A 16 3.83 -12.34 17.60
C ASP A 16 3.45 -13.45 16.60
N ARG A 17 3.41 -14.68 17.08
CA ARG A 17 3.16 -15.88 16.28
C ARG A 17 1.73 -15.93 15.73
N GLU A 18 0.76 -15.47 16.49
CA GLU A 18 -0.63 -15.43 16.06
C GLU A 18 -0.82 -14.39 14.94
N LEU A 19 -0.17 -13.23 15.07
CA LEU A 19 -0.15 -12.22 14.01
C LEU A 19 0.52 -12.74 12.74
N VAL A 20 1.65 -13.45 12.85
CA VAL A 20 2.33 -14.07 11.70
C VAL A 20 1.44 -15.08 10.99
N LYS A 21 0.76 -15.93 11.75
CA LYS A 21 -0.18 -16.92 11.23
C LYS A 21 -1.34 -16.22 10.51
N TRP A 22 -1.98 -15.26 11.18
CA TRP A 22 -3.06 -14.49 10.59
C TRP A 22 -2.66 -13.82 9.27
N LEU A 23 -1.48 -13.17 9.22
CA LEU A 23 -0.97 -12.55 7.98
C LEU A 23 -0.72 -13.58 6.87
N ALA A 24 -0.22 -14.77 7.20
CA ALA A 24 0.02 -15.82 6.22
C ALA A 24 -1.26 -16.37 5.60
N GLU A 25 -2.38 -16.30 6.32
CA GLU A 25 -3.70 -16.76 5.88
C GLU A 25 -4.46 -15.71 5.05
N GLN A 26 -3.97 -14.44 5.02
CA GLN A 26 -4.65 -13.41 4.26
C GLN A 26 -4.54 -13.64 2.75
N PRO A 27 -5.62 -13.37 1.98
CA PRO A 27 -5.57 -13.46 0.53
C PRO A 27 -4.63 -12.40 -0.06
N LEU A 28 -4.09 -12.66 -1.25
CA LEU A 28 -3.23 -11.71 -1.96
C LEU A 28 -4.00 -10.46 -2.43
N GLN A 29 -5.30 -10.61 -2.63
CA GLN A 29 -6.20 -9.52 -2.98
C GLN A 29 -7.57 -9.73 -2.34
N ARG A 30 -8.30 -8.65 -2.16
CA ARG A 30 -9.68 -8.67 -1.65
C ARG A 30 -10.51 -7.62 -2.38
N GLU A 31 -11.70 -8.02 -2.78
CA GLU A 31 -12.73 -7.11 -3.31
C GLU A 31 -13.84 -6.92 -2.28
N PHE A 32 -14.35 -5.70 -2.18
CA PHE A 32 -15.48 -5.38 -1.30
C PHE A 32 -16.19 -4.11 -1.77
N LEU A 33 -17.37 -3.88 -1.24
CA LEU A 33 -18.17 -2.69 -1.53
C LEU A 33 -18.16 -1.73 -0.34
N VAL A 34 -17.95 -0.45 -0.62
CA VAL A 34 -18.08 0.64 0.35
C VAL A 34 -18.94 1.72 -0.26
N GLY A 35 -20.12 1.98 0.34
CA GLY A 35 -21.03 2.99 -0.20
C GLY A 35 -21.49 2.74 -1.64
N GLY A 36 -21.56 1.46 -2.06
CA GLY A 36 -21.92 1.06 -3.43
C GLY A 36 -20.74 1.13 -4.42
N LYS A 37 -19.57 1.57 -3.99
CA LYS A 37 -18.35 1.61 -4.80
C LYS A 37 -17.55 0.33 -4.65
N LYS A 38 -17.06 -0.21 -5.76
CA LYS A 38 -16.23 -1.41 -5.79
C LYS A 38 -14.78 -1.07 -5.48
N VAL A 39 -14.24 -1.68 -4.42
CA VAL A 39 -12.85 -1.51 -3.98
C VAL A 39 -12.08 -2.80 -4.21
N LEU A 40 -10.98 -2.73 -4.94
CA LEU A 40 -9.97 -3.77 -5.00
C LEU A 40 -8.80 -3.38 -4.09
N MET A 41 -8.54 -4.18 -3.06
CA MET A 41 -7.34 -4.06 -2.22
C MET A 41 -6.37 -5.19 -2.55
N ILE A 42 -5.12 -4.84 -2.86
CA ILE A 42 -4.11 -5.79 -3.31
C ILE A 42 -2.71 -5.37 -2.83
N HIS A 43 -1.82 -6.33 -2.62
CA HIS A 43 -0.45 -6.00 -2.19
C HIS A 43 0.35 -5.27 -3.28
N SER A 44 0.29 -5.73 -4.53
CA SER A 44 1.01 -5.14 -5.67
C SER A 44 0.06 -4.87 -6.84
N THR A 45 -0.09 -5.79 -7.78
CA THR A 45 -0.95 -5.60 -8.95
C THR A 45 -1.84 -6.82 -9.22
N PRO A 46 -3.01 -6.66 -9.88
CA PRO A 46 -3.86 -7.79 -10.24
C PRO A 46 -3.19 -8.77 -11.20
N TRP A 47 -2.29 -8.29 -12.06
CA TRP A 47 -1.57 -9.11 -13.05
C TRP A 47 -0.29 -9.75 -12.50
N GLU A 48 0.26 -9.22 -11.41
CA GLU A 48 1.40 -9.79 -10.70
C GLU A 48 1.29 -9.47 -9.20
N PRO A 49 0.42 -10.18 -8.46
CA PRO A 49 0.05 -9.79 -7.09
C PRO A 49 1.19 -9.78 -6.07
N ARG A 50 2.31 -10.44 -6.39
CA ARG A 50 3.42 -10.66 -5.44
C ARG A 50 4.64 -9.79 -5.69
N GLY A 51 4.80 -9.17 -6.87
CA GLY A 51 6.13 -8.72 -7.23
C GLY A 51 6.29 -7.45 -8.03
N SER A 52 5.29 -6.94 -8.72
CA SER A 52 5.44 -5.73 -9.54
C SER A 52 5.60 -4.48 -8.66
N TYR A 53 6.65 -3.71 -8.94
CA TYR A 53 6.86 -2.40 -8.34
C TYR A 53 6.27 -1.31 -9.24
N ILE A 54 5.09 -0.81 -8.90
CA ILE A 54 4.42 0.27 -9.64
C ILE A 54 4.62 1.58 -8.89
N PHE A 55 5.63 2.33 -9.32
CA PHE A 55 5.90 3.66 -8.82
C PHE A 55 5.03 4.71 -9.52
N PRO A 56 4.90 5.94 -8.98
CA PRO A 56 4.10 7.00 -9.59
C PRO A 56 4.46 7.37 -11.04
N HIS A 57 5.70 7.07 -11.46
CA HIS A 57 6.22 7.31 -12.81
C HIS A 57 6.26 6.05 -13.70
N SER A 58 5.78 4.91 -13.21
CA SER A 58 5.78 3.65 -13.98
C SER A 58 4.75 3.71 -15.10
N GLU A 59 5.15 3.37 -16.32
CA GLU A 59 4.24 3.27 -17.48
C GLU A 59 3.14 2.24 -17.25
N GLN A 60 3.45 1.16 -16.53
CA GLN A 60 2.49 0.12 -16.19
C GLN A 60 1.33 0.61 -15.29
N LEU A 61 1.44 1.81 -14.70
CA LEU A 61 0.37 2.39 -13.89
C LEU A 61 -0.93 2.55 -14.71
N GLU A 62 -0.81 2.83 -16.02
CA GLU A 62 -1.95 3.00 -16.91
C GLU A 62 -2.80 1.71 -17.07
N ARG A 63 -2.22 0.53 -16.79
CA ARG A 63 -2.95 -0.75 -16.81
C ARG A 63 -4.04 -0.84 -15.74
N PHE A 64 -3.98 -0.04 -14.70
CA PHE A 64 -5.07 0.01 -13.72
C PHE A 64 -6.38 0.54 -14.31
N ALA A 65 -6.37 1.23 -15.47
CA ALA A 65 -7.57 1.61 -16.18
C ALA A 65 -8.44 0.41 -16.62
N GLU A 66 -7.84 -0.77 -16.76
CA GLU A 66 -8.50 -2.01 -17.18
C GLU A 66 -9.13 -2.78 -16.01
N VAL A 67 -8.91 -2.32 -14.77
CA VAL A 67 -9.42 -2.99 -13.57
C VAL A 67 -10.89 -2.63 -13.36
N GLU A 68 -11.73 -3.64 -13.16
CA GLU A 68 -13.16 -3.46 -12.90
C GLU A 68 -13.42 -3.08 -11.43
N ALA A 69 -12.97 -1.88 -11.04
CA ALA A 69 -13.19 -1.31 -9.72
C ALA A 69 -13.30 0.23 -9.80
N ASP A 70 -13.98 0.84 -8.83
CA ASP A 70 -13.96 2.30 -8.66
C ASP A 70 -12.65 2.76 -8.01
N PHE A 71 -12.17 1.96 -7.04
CA PHE A 71 -10.94 2.22 -6.28
C PHE A 71 -10.02 1.01 -6.31
N VAL A 72 -8.72 1.26 -6.53
CA VAL A 72 -7.65 0.27 -6.32
C VAL A 72 -6.75 0.78 -5.20
N LEU A 73 -6.67 0.01 -4.11
CA LEU A 73 -5.76 0.25 -2.99
C LEU A 73 -4.60 -0.73 -3.09
N TYR A 74 -3.40 -0.23 -3.33
CA TYR A 74 -2.21 -1.08 -3.45
C TYR A 74 -1.06 -0.56 -2.60
N GLY A 75 -0.04 -1.37 -2.39
CA GLY A 75 1.13 -1.04 -1.58
C GLY A 75 2.46 -1.38 -2.26
N HIS A 76 3.29 -2.17 -1.60
CA HIS A 76 4.54 -2.76 -2.06
C HIS A 76 5.69 -1.76 -2.28
N THR A 77 5.46 -0.64 -2.94
CA THR A 77 6.50 0.34 -3.28
C THR A 77 6.84 1.31 -2.14
N HIS A 78 6.01 1.37 -1.10
CA HIS A 78 6.07 2.35 -0.01
C HIS A 78 5.98 3.82 -0.48
N ALA A 79 5.73 4.04 -1.76
CA ALA A 79 5.62 5.37 -2.36
C ALA A 79 4.15 5.79 -2.45
N HIS A 80 3.81 6.88 -1.75
CA HIS A 80 2.44 7.41 -1.81
C HIS A 80 2.05 7.80 -3.23
N LEU A 81 0.85 7.39 -3.62
CA LEU A 81 0.18 7.78 -4.85
C LEU A 81 -1.31 7.95 -4.58
N ALA A 82 -1.91 8.98 -5.13
CA ALA A 82 -3.35 9.09 -5.33
C ALA A 82 -3.57 9.68 -6.73
N ARG A 83 -3.99 8.85 -7.67
CA ARG A 83 -4.14 9.26 -9.08
C ARG A 83 -5.29 8.52 -9.74
N ARG A 84 -6.08 9.26 -10.51
CA ARG A 84 -7.08 8.65 -11.37
C ARG A 84 -6.41 8.14 -12.65
N VAL A 85 -6.68 6.88 -12.96
CA VAL A 85 -6.21 6.20 -14.17
C VAL A 85 -7.44 5.65 -14.88
N GLY A 86 -7.81 6.26 -16.01
CA GLY A 86 -9.11 6.02 -16.61
C GLY A 86 -10.24 6.34 -15.63
N GLY A 87 -11.16 5.40 -15.42
CA GLY A 87 -12.27 5.51 -14.46
C GLY A 87 -11.90 5.16 -13.02
N VAL A 88 -10.69 4.65 -12.76
CA VAL A 88 -10.27 4.06 -11.49
C VAL A 88 -9.45 5.04 -10.66
N LEU A 89 -9.78 5.26 -9.39
CA LEU A 89 -8.91 5.98 -8.47
C LEU A 89 -7.94 5.01 -7.83
N VAL A 90 -6.66 5.16 -8.18
CA VAL A 90 -5.56 4.30 -7.72
C VAL A 90 -4.85 4.97 -6.54
N VAL A 91 -4.78 4.28 -5.41
CA VAL A 91 -4.23 4.81 -4.17
C VAL A 91 -3.17 3.86 -3.61
N ASN A 92 -1.99 4.41 -3.35
CA ASN A 92 -0.98 3.80 -2.48
C ASN A 92 -0.80 4.70 -1.26
N PRO A 93 -1.08 4.23 -0.04
CA PRO A 93 -1.00 5.06 1.15
C PRO A 93 0.45 5.37 1.58
N GLY A 94 1.44 4.76 0.93
CA GLY A 94 2.81 4.73 1.40
C GLY A 94 3.07 3.59 2.37
N ALA A 95 3.87 3.81 3.39
CA ALA A 95 4.21 2.78 4.37
C ALA A 95 4.20 3.33 5.81
N ALA A 96 3.52 2.62 6.70
CA ALA A 96 3.47 2.93 8.13
C ALA A 96 4.58 2.25 8.95
N GLY A 97 5.31 1.29 8.37
CA GLY A 97 6.35 0.51 9.05
C GLY A 97 7.75 0.65 8.47
N GLU A 98 7.86 1.03 7.21
CA GLU A 98 9.13 1.25 6.53
C GLU A 98 9.17 2.64 5.92
N PRO A 99 10.09 3.52 6.38
CA PRO A 99 10.09 4.91 6.00
C PRO A 99 10.61 5.12 4.58
N TYR A 100 10.21 6.22 3.98
CA TYR A 100 10.80 6.76 2.78
C TYR A 100 11.49 8.10 3.09
N TYR A 101 12.50 8.45 2.31
CA TYR A 101 13.19 9.73 2.41
C TYR A 101 12.56 10.73 1.43
N ASN A 102 12.02 11.84 1.96
CA ASN A 102 11.33 12.84 1.14
C ASN A 102 12.23 13.99 0.65
N GLY A 103 13.54 13.91 0.93
CA GLY A 103 14.54 14.93 0.56
C GLY A 103 15.05 15.74 1.75
N ASP A 104 14.32 15.78 2.87
CA ASP A 104 14.71 16.47 4.12
C ASP A 104 14.66 15.56 5.34
N ALA A 105 13.76 14.59 5.38
CA ALA A 105 13.62 13.70 6.51
C ALA A 105 13.06 12.32 6.12
N TRP A 106 13.26 11.33 6.99
CA TRP A 106 12.62 10.04 6.91
C TRP A 106 11.17 10.13 7.43
N ARG A 107 10.22 9.68 6.61
CA ARG A 107 8.78 9.74 6.89
C ARG A 107 8.12 8.40 6.73
N LEU A 108 7.15 8.17 7.59
CA LEU A 108 6.13 7.15 7.44
C LEU A 108 4.86 7.81 6.91
N SER A 109 3.99 7.07 6.26
CA SER A 109 2.75 7.62 5.73
C SER A 109 1.59 6.64 5.80
N SER A 110 0.40 7.22 5.87
CA SER A 110 -0.89 6.57 5.70
C SER A 110 -1.80 7.45 4.86
N ALA A 111 -3.00 6.97 4.54
CA ALA A 111 -3.98 7.76 3.81
C ALA A 111 -5.39 7.46 4.30
N ILE A 112 -6.27 8.45 4.19
CA ILE A 112 -7.70 8.33 4.34
C ILE A 112 -8.32 8.58 2.96
N LEU A 113 -9.13 7.63 2.48
CA LEU A 113 -9.94 7.76 1.29
C LEU A 113 -11.40 7.99 1.71
N ASP A 114 -11.96 9.13 1.30
CA ASP A 114 -13.40 9.35 1.36
C ASP A 114 -14.03 8.77 0.07
N THR A 115 -14.85 7.74 0.21
CA THR A 115 -15.44 7.03 -0.93
C THR A 115 -16.62 7.76 -1.56
N VAL A 116 -17.14 8.82 -0.91
CA VAL A 116 -18.23 9.65 -1.43
C VAL A 116 -17.67 10.83 -2.24
N THR A 117 -16.72 11.58 -1.64
CA THR A 117 -16.09 12.72 -2.32
C THR A 117 -14.92 12.30 -3.22
N GLU A 118 -14.45 11.07 -3.07
CA GLU A 118 -13.26 10.51 -3.74
C GLU A 118 -11.96 11.27 -3.43
N GLU A 119 -11.96 12.01 -2.32
CA GLU A 119 -10.78 12.70 -1.84
C GLU A 119 -9.86 11.75 -1.08
N VAL A 120 -8.56 11.89 -1.32
CA VAL A 120 -7.51 11.14 -0.61
C VAL A 120 -6.68 12.11 0.22
N LYS A 121 -6.75 11.96 1.53
CA LYS A 121 -5.93 12.72 2.47
C LYS A 121 -4.72 11.89 2.89
N ARG A 122 -3.53 12.29 2.44
CA ARG A 122 -2.27 11.74 2.93
C ARG A 122 -1.96 12.26 4.32
N ILE A 123 -1.43 11.39 5.18
CA ILE A 123 -0.96 11.70 6.52
C ILE A 123 0.49 11.23 6.63
N ASP A 124 1.41 12.19 6.76
CA ASP A 124 2.82 11.93 7.01
C ASP A 124 3.13 12.11 8.49
N PHE A 125 3.97 11.22 9.02
CA PHE A 125 4.43 11.32 10.39
C PHE A 125 5.91 10.94 10.50
N PRO A 126 6.65 11.52 11.48
CA PRO A 126 8.07 11.24 11.63
C PRO A 126 8.31 9.78 12.02
N ASP A 127 9.38 9.21 11.52
CA ASP A 127 9.85 7.93 12.02
C ASP A 127 10.78 8.15 13.21
N SER A 128 10.38 7.71 14.40
CA SER A 128 11.16 7.86 15.63
C SER A 128 12.53 7.16 15.60
N ARG A 129 12.72 6.22 14.69
CA ARG A 129 14.00 5.54 14.45
C ARG A 129 15.03 6.44 13.75
N TYR A 130 14.54 7.48 13.07
CA TYR A 130 15.34 8.44 12.31
C TYR A 130 14.90 9.86 12.66
N PRO A 131 15.22 10.36 13.86
CA PRO A 131 14.87 11.72 14.25
C PRO A 131 15.49 12.71 13.27
N ALA A 132 14.75 13.78 12.95
CA ALA A 132 15.28 14.85 12.13
C ALA A 132 16.55 15.39 12.83
N THR A 133 17.64 15.46 12.08
CA THR A 133 18.85 16.14 12.55
C THR A 133 18.52 17.63 12.71
N ALA A 134 18.72 18.12 13.94
CA ALA A 134 18.52 19.52 14.27
C ALA A 134 19.49 20.41 13.51
#